data_c54e500548706173ab144f1d37c32ffd
#
_entry.id   c54e500548706173ab144f1d37c32ffd
#
_cell.length_a   1.000
_cell.length_b   1.000
_cell.length_c   1.000
_cell.angle_alpha   90.00
_cell.angle_beta   90.00
_cell.angle_gamma   90.00
#
_symmetry.space_group_name_H-M   'P 1'
#
loop_
_entity.id
_entity.type
_entity.pdbx_description
1 polymer ?
#
loop_
_entity_poly.entity_id
_entity_poly.type
_entity_poly.pdbx_seq_one_letter_code
_entity_poly.pdbx_strand_id
1 'polypeptide(L)'
;MFTGIVQKIGSVEVKELTEAGISLKVQVDKAFLEGIEVGASIAVNGVCLTVVTFDESSVSFDVIPETLRVTNLEEVSVNANVNLERSLKFGDEVGGHILSGHISCKAPGELVKTESETELVIKCPDEWINYIPVSYTHLTLPTRLM
;
A
#
# COMPACT_ATOMS: atom_id res chain seq x y z
N MET A 1 -2.31 6.76 -10.51
CA MET A 1 -1.44 7.68 -9.71
C MET A 1 -2.06 7.92 -8.35
N PHE A 2 -1.25 8.18 -7.33
CA PHE A 2 -1.63 8.27 -5.92
C PHE A 2 -0.96 9.47 -5.26
N THR A 3 -1.40 9.83 -4.06
CA THR A 3 -0.82 10.93 -3.26
C THR A 3 0.16 10.45 -2.20
N GLY A 4 0.10 9.17 -1.83
CA GLY A 4 0.79 8.60 -0.67
C GLY A 4 0.03 8.82 0.66
N ILE A 5 -1.20 9.34 0.61
CA ILE A 5 -2.03 9.56 1.79
C ILE A 5 -2.99 8.38 1.94
N VAL A 6 -2.82 7.62 3.02
CA VAL A 6 -3.70 6.50 3.34
C VAL A 6 -5.11 7.01 3.64
N GLN A 7 -6.10 6.46 2.95
CA GLN A 7 -7.50 6.86 3.10
C GLN A 7 -8.28 5.93 4.03
N LYS A 8 -7.96 4.63 4.01
CA LYS A 8 -8.62 3.59 4.82
C LYS A 8 -7.66 2.49 5.22
N ILE A 9 -8.07 1.74 6.23
CA ILE A 9 -7.49 0.45 6.59
C ILE A 9 -8.48 -0.62 6.19
N GLY A 10 -8.02 -1.57 5.37
CA GLY A 10 -8.75 -2.79 5.05
C GLY A 10 -8.19 -3.98 5.80
N SER A 11 -8.93 -5.09 5.81
CA SER A 11 -8.49 -6.37 6.37
C SER A 11 -8.43 -7.42 5.26
N VAL A 12 -7.36 -8.17 5.19
CA VAL A 12 -7.23 -9.27 4.21
C VAL A 12 -8.20 -10.39 4.58
N GLU A 13 -9.19 -10.62 3.74
CA GLU A 13 -10.20 -11.66 3.92
C GLU A 13 -9.75 -13.01 3.34
N VAL A 14 -9.16 -12.95 2.13
CA VAL A 14 -8.70 -14.13 1.40
C VAL A 14 -7.33 -13.86 0.78
N LYS A 15 -6.46 -14.85 0.83
CA LYS A 15 -5.19 -14.89 0.11
C LYS A 15 -4.97 -16.30 -0.40
N GLU A 16 -5.06 -16.49 -1.71
CA GLU A 16 -4.98 -17.79 -2.34
C GLU A 16 -3.89 -17.80 -3.41
N LEU A 17 -3.11 -18.89 -3.46
CA LEU A 17 -2.17 -19.15 -4.55
C LEU A 17 -2.95 -19.49 -5.82
N THR A 18 -2.55 -18.91 -6.93
CA THR A 18 -3.06 -19.18 -8.27
C THR A 18 -1.90 -19.54 -9.20
N GLU A 19 -2.21 -20.00 -10.42
CA GLU A 19 -1.18 -20.26 -11.44
C GLU A 19 -0.44 -18.96 -11.86
N ALA A 20 -1.09 -17.79 -11.70
CA ALA A 20 -0.57 -16.48 -12.12
C ALA A 20 0.02 -15.64 -10.96
N GLY A 21 0.06 -16.17 -9.74
CA GLY A 21 0.54 -15.44 -8.56
C GLY A 21 -0.33 -15.68 -7.33
N ILE A 22 -0.90 -14.63 -6.75
CA ILE A 22 -1.90 -14.76 -5.69
C ILE A 22 -3.16 -13.96 -6.02
N SER A 23 -4.31 -14.48 -5.59
CA SER A 23 -5.56 -13.72 -5.49
C SER A 23 -5.67 -13.17 -4.06
N LEU A 24 -5.88 -11.87 -3.95
CA LEU A 24 -5.98 -11.13 -2.69
C LEU A 24 -7.35 -10.47 -2.59
N LYS A 25 -8.14 -10.82 -1.57
CA LYS A 25 -9.42 -10.16 -1.27
C LYS A 25 -9.30 -9.36 0.02
N VAL A 26 -9.67 -8.10 -0.04
CA VAL A 26 -9.57 -7.15 1.06
C VAL A 26 -10.95 -6.64 1.44
N GLN A 27 -11.33 -6.83 2.69
CA GLN A 27 -12.53 -6.26 3.27
C GLN A 27 -12.31 -4.78 3.60
N VAL A 28 -13.25 -3.93 3.24
CA VAL A 28 -13.23 -2.49 3.52
C VAL A 28 -14.67 -1.96 3.53
N ASP A 29 -14.89 -0.79 4.11
CA ASP A 29 -16.22 -0.20 4.19
C ASP A 29 -16.79 0.18 2.81
N LYS A 30 -18.12 0.12 2.68
CA LYS A 30 -18.85 0.45 1.46
C LYS A 30 -18.55 1.85 0.93
N ALA A 31 -18.35 2.83 1.82
CA ALA A 31 -18.09 4.21 1.42
C ALA A 31 -16.76 4.35 0.67
N PHE A 32 -15.76 3.55 1.01
CA PHE A 32 -14.49 3.52 0.27
C PHE A 32 -14.66 2.96 -1.15
N LEU A 33 -15.58 2.03 -1.35
CA LEU A 33 -15.85 1.36 -2.64
C LEU A 33 -16.86 2.11 -3.51
N GLU A 34 -17.52 3.15 -2.99
CA GLU A 34 -18.51 3.89 -3.75
C GLU A 34 -17.95 4.46 -5.07
N GLY A 35 -18.62 4.14 -6.18
CA GLY A 35 -18.20 4.54 -7.52
C GLY A 35 -16.88 3.96 -7.99
N ILE A 36 -16.47 2.79 -7.43
CA ILE A 36 -15.34 2.02 -7.97
C ILE A 36 -15.80 1.20 -9.17
N GLU A 37 -14.87 0.90 -10.06
CA GLU A 37 -15.11 0.08 -11.23
C GLU A 37 -14.04 -1.01 -11.35
N VAL A 38 -14.37 -2.12 -12.01
CA VAL A 38 -13.37 -3.13 -12.41
C VAL A 38 -12.36 -2.46 -13.33
N GLY A 39 -11.07 -2.73 -13.10
CA GLY A 39 -9.97 -2.07 -13.80
C GLY A 39 -9.47 -0.79 -13.11
N ALA A 40 -10.17 -0.27 -12.10
CA ALA A 40 -9.65 0.84 -11.29
C ALA A 40 -8.39 0.43 -10.52
N SER A 41 -7.57 1.41 -10.13
CA SER A 41 -6.37 1.18 -9.32
C SER A 41 -6.61 1.56 -7.86
N ILE A 42 -6.18 0.69 -6.95
CA ILE A 42 -6.09 0.94 -5.51
C ILE A 42 -4.66 0.63 -5.07
N ALA A 43 -4.06 1.50 -4.29
CA ALA A 43 -2.80 1.20 -3.62
C ALA A 43 -3.09 0.41 -2.34
N VAL A 44 -2.54 -0.81 -2.26
CA VAL A 44 -2.59 -1.69 -1.08
C VAL A 44 -1.19 -1.71 -0.47
N ASN A 45 -1.03 -1.19 0.74
CA ASN A 45 0.28 -0.94 1.36
C ASN A 45 1.23 -0.16 0.42
N GLY A 46 0.69 0.81 -0.34
CA GLY A 46 1.44 1.59 -1.32
C GLY A 46 1.66 0.92 -2.67
N VAL A 47 1.28 -0.34 -2.83
CA VAL A 47 1.42 -1.11 -4.08
C VAL A 47 0.19 -0.91 -4.95
N CYS A 48 0.37 -0.38 -6.16
CA CYS A 48 -0.70 -0.21 -7.13
C CYS A 48 -1.21 -1.57 -7.61
N LEU A 49 -2.46 -1.90 -7.29
CA LEU A 49 -3.15 -3.10 -7.74
C LEU A 49 -4.40 -2.74 -8.54
N THR A 50 -4.73 -3.57 -9.51
CA THR A 50 -5.92 -3.41 -10.35
C THR A 50 -7.09 -4.18 -9.76
N VAL A 51 -8.24 -3.54 -9.62
CA VAL A 51 -9.49 -4.15 -9.17
C VAL A 51 -9.97 -5.17 -10.20
N VAL A 52 -10.10 -6.43 -9.78
CA VAL A 52 -10.62 -7.54 -10.60
C VAL A 52 -12.11 -7.74 -10.35
N THR A 53 -12.50 -7.77 -9.08
CA THR A 53 -13.91 -7.85 -8.65
C THR A 53 -14.11 -7.07 -7.37
N PHE A 54 -15.33 -6.69 -7.08
CA PHE A 54 -15.71 -6.06 -5.82
C PHE A 54 -17.18 -6.33 -5.50
N ASP A 55 -17.52 -6.22 -4.22
CA ASP A 55 -18.90 -6.23 -3.71
C ASP A 55 -19.12 -5.03 -2.77
N GLU A 56 -20.17 -5.04 -1.96
CA GLU A 56 -20.49 -3.93 -1.04
C GLU A 56 -19.47 -3.71 0.08
N SER A 57 -18.65 -4.72 0.40
CA SER A 57 -17.77 -4.72 1.56
C SER A 57 -16.35 -5.22 1.28
N SER A 58 -16.04 -5.56 0.03
CA SER A 58 -14.74 -6.13 -0.32
C SER A 58 -14.32 -5.84 -1.75
N VAL A 59 -13.03 -5.91 -1.99
CA VAL A 59 -12.40 -5.74 -3.31
C VAL A 59 -11.31 -6.80 -3.49
N SER A 60 -11.20 -7.34 -4.71
CA SER A 60 -10.24 -8.40 -5.04
C SER A 60 -9.25 -7.94 -6.11
N PHE A 61 -8.05 -8.47 -5.98
CA PHE A 61 -6.90 -8.18 -6.83
C PHE A 61 -6.17 -9.48 -7.20
N ASP A 62 -5.59 -9.53 -8.39
CA ASP A 62 -4.61 -10.53 -8.76
C ASP A 62 -3.21 -9.91 -8.68
N VAL A 63 -2.33 -10.52 -7.91
CA VAL A 63 -0.96 -10.04 -7.66
C VAL A 63 0.01 -10.99 -8.34
N ILE A 64 0.68 -10.49 -9.38
CA ILE A 64 1.62 -11.28 -10.19
C ILE A 64 2.94 -11.54 -9.44
N PRO A 65 3.71 -12.59 -9.81
CA PRO A 65 4.95 -12.97 -9.13
C PRO A 65 5.97 -11.84 -9.04
N GLU A 66 6.11 -11.02 -10.09
CA GLU A 66 7.04 -9.89 -10.07
C GLU A 66 6.67 -8.85 -8.98
N THR A 67 5.40 -8.55 -8.80
CA THR A 67 4.93 -7.67 -7.73
C THR A 67 5.21 -8.27 -6.36
N LEU A 68 5.01 -9.57 -6.18
CA LEU A 68 5.33 -10.27 -4.93
C LEU A 68 6.84 -10.20 -4.61
N ARG A 69 7.68 -10.34 -5.62
CA ARG A 69 9.15 -10.33 -5.47
C ARG A 69 9.67 -9.00 -4.92
N VAL A 70 9.14 -7.88 -5.37
CA VAL A 70 9.62 -6.52 -5.03
C VAL A 70 8.85 -5.84 -3.91
N THR A 71 7.78 -6.47 -3.39
CA THR A 71 6.91 -5.92 -2.34
C THR A 71 6.81 -6.85 -1.13
N ASN A 72 6.20 -6.37 -0.06
CA ASN A 72 5.88 -7.18 1.11
C ASN A 72 4.52 -7.87 1.06
N LEU A 73 3.82 -7.85 -0.07
CA LEU A 73 2.49 -8.46 -0.20
C LEU A 73 2.52 -9.99 -0.05
N GLU A 74 3.66 -10.63 -0.37
CA GLU A 74 3.85 -12.05 -0.12
C GLU A 74 3.78 -12.41 1.38
N GLU A 75 4.19 -11.49 2.24
CA GLU A 75 4.26 -11.66 3.70
C GLU A 75 2.94 -11.35 4.41
N VAL A 76 2.00 -10.69 3.71
CA VAL A 76 0.69 -10.34 4.27
C VAL A 76 -0.15 -11.59 4.49
N SER A 77 -0.66 -11.78 5.69
CA SER A 77 -1.51 -12.93 6.08
C SER A 77 -2.99 -12.58 6.07
N VAL A 78 -3.84 -13.60 6.03
CA VAL A 78 -5.29 -13.44 6.27
C VAL A 78 -5.52 -12.82 7.64
N ASN A 79 -6.49 -11.92 7.75
CA ASN A 79 -6.80 -11.04 8.88
C ASN A 79 -5.76 -9.94 9.16
N ALA A 80 -4.70 -9.81 8.36
CA ALA A 80 -3.80 -8.66 8.49
C ALA A 80 -4.49 -7.38 8.00
N ASN A 81 -4.17 -6.28 8.66
CA ASN A 81 -4.58 -4.95 8.21
C ASN A 81 -3.66 -4.45 7.09
N VAL A 82 -4.24 -3.80 6.10
CA VAL A 82 -3.54 -3.17 4.98
C VAL A 82 -4.00 -1.74 4.78
N ASN A 83 -3.07 -0.87 4.45
CA ASN A 83 -3.37 0.52 4.09
C ASN A 83 -3.95 0.59 2.68
N LEU A 84 -5.00 1.37 2.50
CA LEU A 84 -5.68 1.54 1.22
C LEU A 84 -5.74 3.01 0.82
N GLU A 85 -5.43 3.27 -0.46
CA GLU A 85 -5.59 4.56 -1.11
C GLU A 85 -6.17 4.35 -2.52
N ARG A 86 -7.20 5.09 -2.87
CA ARG A 86 -7.74 5.11 -4.25
C ARG A 86 -6.87 5.98 -5.14
N SER A 87 -6.83 5.64 -6.43
CA SER A 87 -6.14 6.48 -7.41
C SER A 87 -6.80 7.87 -7.50
N LEU A 88 -5.96 8.88 -7.76
CA LEU A 88 -6.38 10.26 -8.04
C LEU A 88 -7.31 10.31 -9.24
N LYS A 89 -8.32 11.18 -9.15
CA LYS A 89 -9.16 11.59 -10.26
C LYS A 89 -8.74 12.97 -10.77
N PHE A 90 -9.07 13.28 -12.02
CA PHE A 90 -8.90 14.64 -12.54
C PHE A 90 -9.74 15.63 -11.73
N GLY A 91 -9.10 16.69 -11.25
CA GLY A 91 -9.73 17.71 -10.42
C GLY A 91 -9.62 17.51 -8.92
N ASP A 92 -9.05 16.39 -8.48
CA ASP A 92 -8.76 16.18 -7.05
C ASP A 92 -7.68 17.15 -6.57
N GLU A 93 -7.79 17.58 -5.31
CA GLU A 93 -6.74 18.32 -4.62
C GLU A 93 -5.60 17.39 -4.25
N VAL A 94 -4.36 17.76 -4.61
CA VAL A 94 -3.18 16.95 -4.32
C VAL A 94 -2.51 17.45 -3.05
N GLY A 95 -2.81 16.82 -1.92
CA GLY A 95 -2.26 17.16 -0.60
C GLY A 95 -0.93 16.50 -0.26
N GLY A 96 -0.46 15.55 -1.07
CA GLY A 96 0.78 14.80 -0.87
C GLY A 96 1.73 14.94 -2.06
N HIS A 97 2.32 13.81 -2.46
CA HIS A 97 3.18 13.71 -3.63
C HIS A 97 2.48 12.94 -4.75
N ILE A 98 2.92 13.13 -5.99
CA ILE A 98 2.41 12.33 -7.11
C ILE A 98 3.26 11.05 -7.20
N LEU A 99 2.64 9.91 -6.91
CA LEU A 99 3.27 8.59 -6.87
C LEU A 99 2.60 7.65 -7.87
N SER A 100 3.40 6.75 -8.46
CA SER A 100 2.85 5.73 -9.37
C SER A 100 2.24 4.54 -8.63
N GLY A 101 2.75 4.22 -7.45
CA GLY A 101 2.46 2.97 -6.73
C GLY A 101 3.25 1.77 -7.28
N HIS A 102 4.22 2.00 -8.16
CA HIS A 102 5.12 0.97 -8.67
C HIS A 102 6.35 0.88 -7.76
N ILE A 103 6.46 -0.23 -7.05
CA ILE A 103 7.51 -0.45 -6.06
C ILE A 103 8.79 -0.93 -6.76
N SER A 104 9.91 -0.30 -6.44
CA SER A 104 11.21 -0.64 -7.01
C SER A 104 11.91 -1.77 -6.25
N CYS A 105 11.85 -1.73 -4.93
CA CYS A 105 12.43 -2.76 -4.07
C CYS A 105 11.74 -2.80 -2.70
N LYS A 106 12.01 -3.86 -1.95
CA LYS A 106 11.75 -3.93 -0.51
C LYS A 106 13.08 -3.91 0.25
N ALA A 107 13.09 -3.32 1.42
CA ALA A 107 14.27 -3.23 2.27
C ALA A 107 13.92 -3.59 3.72
N PRO A 108 14.84 -4.23 4.48
CA PRO A 108 14.63 -4.48 5.89
C PRO A 108 14.57 -3.16 6.67
N GLY A 109 13.66 -3.10 7.64
CA GLY A 109 13.50 -1.97 8.53
C GLY A 109 13.40 -2.44 9.98
N GLU A 110 13.87 -1.61 10.91
CA GLU A 110 13.76 -1.86 12.34
C GLU A 110 13.28 -0.61 13.08
N LEU A 111 12.50 -0.81 14.15
CA LEU A 111 12.09 0.25 15.04
C LEU A 111 13.11 0.37 16.18
N VAL A 112 13.77 1.51 16.26
CA VAL A 112 14.70 1.85 17.33
C VAL A 112 14.01 2.80 18.30
N LYS A 113 13.84 2.37 19.56
CA LYS A 113 13.25 3.19 20.60
C LYS A 113 14.35 3.82 21.44
N THR A 114 14.31 5.13 21.57
CA THR A 114 15.11 5.92 22.51
C THR A 114 14.21 6.40 23.65
N GLU A 115 14.78 7.11 24.64
CA GLU A 115 14.00 7.69 25.74
C GLU A 115 13.01 8.77 25.27
N SER A 116 13.30 9.45 24.15
CA SER A 116 12.54 10.59 23.65
C SER A 116 11.72 10.31 22.40
N GLU A 117 12.10 9.31 21.60
CA GLU A 117 11.50 9.08 20.29
C GLU A 117 11.57 7.62 19.83
N THR A 118 10.83 7.33 18.77
CA THR A 118 10.91 6.05 18.07
C THR A 118 11.29 6.33 16.62
N GLU A 119 12.41 5.76 16.18
CA GLU A 119 12.91 5.87 14.83
C GLU A 119 12.60 4.60 14.03
N LEU A 120 12.22 4.75 12.77
CA LEU A 120 12.18 3.68 11.79
C LEU A 120 13.44 3.75 10.93
N VAL A 121 14.35 2.80 11.13
CA VAL A 121 15.59 2.71 10.35
C VAL A 121 15.39 1.71 9.21
N ILE A 122 15.51 2.18 7.96
CA ILE A 122 15.36 1.35 6.77
C ILE A 122 16.74 1.23 6.08
N LYS A 123 17.19 0.00 5.85
CA LYS A 123 18.44 -0.30 5.13
C LYS A 123 18.19 -0.27 3.62
N CYS A 124 18.10 0.93 3.06
CA CYS A 124 17.86 1.10 1.63
C CYS A 124 19.09 0.65 0.81
N PRO A 125 18.92 -0.12 -0.28
CA PRO A 125 20.01 -0.42 -1.22
C PRO A 125 20.59 0.86 -1.83
N ASP A 126 21.93 0.91 -2.00
CA ASP A 126 22.66 2.11 -2.44
C ASP A 126 22.16 2.66 -3.78
N GLU A 127 21.72 1.81 -4.68
CA GLU A 127 21.16 2.20 -5.98
C GLU A 127 19.90 3.06 -5.88
N TRP A 128 19.13 2.95 -4.79
CA TRP A 128 17.87 3.67 -4.58
C TRP A 128 17.99 4.87 -3.65
N ILE A 129 19.08 4.98 -2.86
CA ILE A 129 19.21 6.02 -1.83
C ILE A 129 19.12 7.44 -2.39
N ASN A 130 19.63 7.66 -3.62
CA ASN A 130 19.61 8.97 -4.27
C ASN A 130 18.22 9.39 -4.77
N TYR A 131 17.26 8.48 -4.80
CA TYR A 131 15.86 8.75 -5.19
C TYR A 131 14.95 9.03 -4.01
N ILE A 132 15.47 8.98 -2.78
CA ILE A 132 14.70 9.24 -1.57
C ILE A 132 14.87 10.70 -1.18
N PRO A 133 13.82 11.54 -1.32
CA PRO A 133 13.91 12.94 -0.94
C PRO A 133 14.01 13.09 0.59
N VAL A 134 14.61 14.20 1.04
CA VAL A 134 14.79 14.52 2.48
C VAL A 134 13.45 14.49 3.24
N SER A 135 12.36 14.90 2.60
CA SER A 135 11.02 14.85 3.20
C SER A 135 10.55 13.43 3.57
N TYR A 136 11.18 12.38 3.03
CA TYR A 136 10.92 10.99 3.41
C TYR A 136 11.94 10.41 4.39
N THR A 137 13.03 11.13 4.67
CA THR A 137 14.04 10.72 5.66
C THR A 137 13.80 11.30 7.05
N HIS A 138 12.93 12.31 7.15
CA HIS A 138 12.57 12.99 8.41
C HIS A 138 11.04 13.10 8.50
N LEU A 139 10.38 11.94 8.56
CA LEU A 139 8.93 11.84 8.68
C LEU A 139 8.53 11.98 10.15
N THR A 140 7.65 12.93 10.42
CA THR A 140 6.89 12.90 11.67
C THR A 140 5.71 11.96 11.46
N LEU A 141 5.77 10.76 12.02
CA LEU A 141 4.64 9.84 11.98
C LEU A 141 3.51 10.46 12.82
N PRO A 142 2.30 10.61 12.28
CA PRO A 142 1.17 11.04 13.08
C PRO A 142 0.97 10.05 14.22
N THR A 143 0.80 10.56 15.43
CA THR A 143 0.57 9.78 16.65
C THR A 143 -0.71 8.94 16.65
N ARG A 144 -1.45 8.96 15.54
CA ARG A 144 -2.65 8.16 15.28
C ARG A 144 -2.41 7.10 14.22
N LEU A 145 -1.39 6.30 14.38
CA LEU A 145 -1.40 4.95 13.81
C LEU A 145 -2.15 4.07 14.80
N MET A 146 -3.39 3.99 14.54
CA MET A 146 -4.20 2.96 15.19
C MET A 146 -4.00 1.63 14.48
#